data_051dec0f9269a273b304a840bcae8ddf
#
_entry.id   051dec0f9269a273b304a840bcae8ddf
#
_cell.length_a   1.000
_cell.length_b   1.000
_cell.length_c   1.000
_cell.angle_alpha   90.00
_cell.angle_beta   90.00
_cell.angle_gamma   90.00
#
_symmetry.space_group_name_H-M   'P 1'
#
loop_
_entity.id
_entity.type
_entity.pdbx_description
1 polymer ?
#
loop_
_entity_poly.entity_id
_entity_poly.type
_entity_poly.pdbx_seq_one_letter_code
_entity_poly.pdbx_strand_id
1 'polypeptide(L)'
;MEKRNKRLPFILETIGETPKQSEINRDVGLDAHQFIWVKKGEGKFIIDDKTFFLSEGEGMFMRRCVPHSYCSEGNGFLHTAWCTFTEGDGLVNYSIGTKNYLLFKVTEHINNEYKMLRETARANTTPFKVSAAGYAFVCDFFENITKTKDDILGRTKEYMENNCHMPITLDDIVNVTGLDRYKLCRYFKKNNNDKSVMDELLDIRISKAKRLLRYSSENVETIAIMCGFESPSYFSLRFREKCSCSPTEYRNRRR
;
A
#
# COMPACT_ATOMS: atom_id res chain seq x y z
N MET A 1 19.65 25.15 23.47
CA MET A 1 18.97 23.85 23.19
C MET A 1 19.69 23.21 22.05
N GLU A 2 20.47 22.15 22.34
CA GLU A 2 21.27 21.44 21.36
C GLU A 2 20.37 20.79 20.30
N LYS A 3 20.73 21.03 19.04
CA LYS A 3 20.20 20.29 17.90
C LYS A 3 20.56 18.81 18.08
N ARG A 4 19.68 18.05 18.73
CA ARG A 4 19.81 16.60 18.77
C ARG A 4 19.87 16.10 17.34
N ASN A 5 20.97 15.44 17.04
CA ASN A 5 21.27 14.79 15.78
C ASN A 5 20.09 13.90 15.34
N LYS A 6 19.26 14.40 14.43
CA LYS A 6 18.16 13.66 13.78
C LYS A 6 18.77 12.60 12.86
N ARG A 7 19.23 11.49 13.43
CA ARG A 7 19.84 10.37 12.66
C ARG A 7 19.06 9.07 12.77
N LEU A 8 17.91 9.07 13.47
CA LEU A 8 17.04 7.91 13.47
C LEU A 8 16.18 7.94 12.19
N PRO A 9 16.02 6.79 11.52
CA PRO A 9 15.23 6.70 10.27
C PRO A 9 13.74 6.91 10.51
N PHE A 10 13.31 6.92 11.76
CA PHE A 10 11.94 7.12 12.20
C PHE A 10 11.92 7.67 13.62
N ILE A 11 11.06 8.63 13.88
CA ILE A 11 10.88 9.23 15.21
C ILE A 11 9.40 9.21 15.55
N LEU A 12 9.03 8.41 16.56
CA LEU A 12 7.71 8.47 17.17
C LEU A 12 7.64 9.74 18.02
N GLU A 13 6.83 10.71 17.61
CA GLU A 13 6.70 11.99 18.31
C GLU A 13 5.74 11.87 19.50
N THR A 14 4.54 11.39 19.23
CA THR A 14 3.51 11.19 20.26
C THR A 14 2.65 9.95 19.98
N ILE A 15 2.13 9.36 21.06
CA ILE A 15 1.18 8.25 20.99
C ILE A 15 0.24 8.29 22.19
N GLY A 16 -1.06 8.11 21.97
CA GLY A 16 -2.01 8.17 23.08
C GLY A 16 -3.46 7.95 22.68
N GLU A 17 -4.32 8.17 23.67
CA GLU A 17 -5.77 8.17 23.54
C GLU A 17 -6.35 9.41 24.20
N THR A 18 -7.39 9.97 23.59
CA THR A 18 -8.14 11.12 24.14
C THR A 18 -9.60 10.70 24.31
N PRO A 19 -10.02 10.35 25.53
CA PRO A 19 -11.38 9.86 25.81
C PRO A 19 -12.48 10.86 25.46
N LYS A 20 -12.19 12.14 25.54
CA LYS A 20 -13.10 13.22 25.14
C LYS A 20 -12.33 14.20 24.27
N GLN A 21 -12.36 13.94 22.98
CA GLN A 21 -11.65 14.73 21.99
C GLN A 21 -12.31 16.13 21.86
N SER A 22 -11.54 17.16 22.16
CA SER A 22 -11.92 18.54 21.83
C SER A 22 -11.73 18.80 20.33
N GLU A 23 -12.38 19.85 19.86
CA GLU A 23 -12.16 20.32 18.49
C GLU A 23 -10.69 20.65 18.24
N ILE A 24 -10.19 20.22 17.11
CA ILE A 24 -8.85 20.53 16.61
C ILE A 24 -8.99 21.25 15.28
N ASN A 25 -8.30 22.37 15.16
CA ASN A 25 -8.11 23.07 13.88
C ASN A 25 -6.62 23.33 13.67
N ARG A 26 -6.08 22.93 12.51
CA ARG A 26 -4.68 23.06 12.13
C ARG A 26 -4.57 23.62 10.73
N ASP A 27 -4.60 24.92 10.61
CA ASP A 27 -4.60 25.67 9.33
C ASP A 27 -3.32 25.47 8.51
N VAL A 28 -2.21 25.09 9.15
CA VAL A 28 -0.93 24.77 8.50
C VAL A 28 -0.57 23.28 8.61
N GLY A 29 -1.49 22.48 9.12
CA GLY A 29 -1.24 21.07 9.41
C GLY A 29 -0.39 20.83 10.65
N LEU A 30 -0.02 19.58 10.89
CA LEU A 30 0.90 19.13 11.93
C LEU A 30 2.26 18.85 11.28
N ASP A 31 3.36 19.30 11.88
CA ASP A 31 4.72 18.97 11.40
C ASP A 31 5.13 17.53 11.76
N ALA A 32 4.20 16.62 11.60
CA ALA A 32 4.37 15.16 11.73
C ALA A 32 3.27 14.45 10.95
N HIS A 33 3.54 13.25 10.49
CA HIS A 33 2.51 12.34 10.01
C HIS A 33 1.64 11.88 11.18
N GLN A 34 0.34 11.71 10.96
CA GLN A 34 -0.59 11.32 12.01
C GLN A 34 -1.49 10.17 11.58
N PHE A 35 -1.55 9.13 12.41
CA PHE A 35 -2.67 8.19 12.43
C PHE A 35 -3.62 8.62 13.54
N ILE A 36 -4.91 8.67 13.23
CA ILE A 36 -5.97 8.91 14.21
C ILE A 36 -7.17 8.04 13.86
N TRP A 37 -7.80 7.45 14.85
CA TRP A 37 -9.03 6.68 14.65
C TRP A 37 -9.99 6.81 15.82
N VAL A 38 -11.25 6.53 15.53
CA VAL A 38 -12.33 6.59 16.51
C VAL A 38 -12.37 5.30 17.31
N LYS A 39 -12.21 5.41 18.61
CA LYS A 39 -12.36 4.30 19.59
C LYS A 39 -13.79 4.15 20.03
N LYS A 40 -14.56 5.27 20.11
CA LYS A 40 -15.97 5.30 20.46
C LYS A 40 -16.59 6.64 20.06
N GLY A 41 -17.86 6.62 19.65
CA GLY A 41 -18.58 7.82 19.19
C GLY A 41 -18.38 8.07 17.71
N GLU A 42 -18.59 9.32 17.29
CA GLU A 42 -18.49 9.76 15.91
C GLU A 42 -17.76 11.09 15.81
N GLY A 43 -16.97 11.26 14.75
CA GLY A 43 -16.21 12.47 14.49
C GLY A 43 -16.36 12.96 13.07
N LYS A 44 -16.40 14.29 12.91
CA LYS A 44 -16.32 14.98 11.64
C LYS A 44 -14.86 15.38 11.41
N PHE A 45 -14.30 14.98 10.28
CA PHE A 45 -12.92 15.25 9.87
C PHE A 45 -12.93 16.01 8.54
N ILE A 46 -12.15 17.07 8.45
CA ILE A 46 -12.02 17.89 7.23
C ILE A 46 -10.55 17.92 6.83
N ILE A 47 -10.27 17.57 5.58
CA ILE A 47 -8.93 17.59 4.96
C ILE A 47 -9.08 17.72 3.44
N ASP A 48 -8.23 18.52 2.77
CA ASP A 48 -8.30 18.78 1.33
C ASP A 48 -9.71 19.22 0.89
N ASP A 49 -10.36 20.13 1.65
CA ASP A 49 -11.72 20.64 1.42
C ASP A 49 -12.81 19.54 1.38
N LYS A 50 -12.49 18.34 1.87
CA LYS A 50 -13.42 17.22 1.95
C LYS A 50 -13.80 16.94 3.39
N THR A 51 -15.08 16.65 3.60
CA THR A 51 -15.61 16.26 4.89
C THR A 51 -15.82 14.75 4.94
N PHE A 52 -15.39 14.15 6.04
CA PHE A 52 -15.55 12.73 6.36
C PHE A 52 -16.20 12.58 7.73
N PHE A 53 -17.13 11.65 7.85
CA PHE A 53 -17.70 11.24 9.12
C PHE A 53 -17.14 9.87 9.44
N LEU A 54 -16.43 9.75 10.56
CA LEU A 54 -15.80 8.51 10.98
C LEU A 54 -16.46 8.03 12.27
N SER A 55 -16.81 6.76 12.26
CA SER A 55 -17.42 6.04 13.39
C SER A 55 -16.41 5.11 14.05
N GLU A 56 -16.85 4.44 15.11
CA GLU A 56 -16.03 3.47 15.86
C GLU A 56 -15.35 2.45 14.92
N GLY A 57 -14.04 2.27 15.08
CA GLY A 57 -13.23 1.38 14.25
C GLY A 57 -12.78 1.98 12.91
N GLU A 58 -13.15 3.22 12.60
CA GLU A 58 -12.69 3.92 11.41
C GLU A 58 -11.63 4.97 11.76
N GLY A 59 -10.71 5.22 10.83
CA GLY A 59 -9.62 6.14 11.05
C GLY A 59 -9.11 6.82 9.78
N MET A 60 -8.21 7.78 10.00
CA MET A 60 -7.55 8.53 8.95
C MET A 60 -6.06 8.62 9.24
N PHE A 61 -5.24 8.28 8.26
CA PHE A 61 -3.86 8.72 8.18
C PHE A 61 -3.81 10.09 7.51
N MET A 62 -3.02 11.00 8.06
CA MET A 62 -2.81 12.34 7.52
C MET A 62 -1.32 12.60 7.36
N ARG A 63 -0.94 13.10 6.18
CA ARG A 63 0.43 13.51 5.89
C ARG A 63 0.81 14.75 6.69
N ARG A 64 2.09 14.89 7.03
CA ARG A 64 2.62 16.11 7.68
C ARG A 64 2.34 17.36 6.88
N CYS A 65 2.19 18.49 7.57
CA CYS A 65 1.98 19.82 6.99
C CYS A 65 0.75 19.95 6.08
N VAL A 66 -0.23 19.05 6.21
CA VAL A 66 -1.51 19.15 5.48
C VAL A 66 -2.55 19.77 6.42
N PRO A 67 -3.18 20.89 6.04
CA PRO A 67 -4.26 21.51 6.81
C PRO A 67 -5.41 20.54 7.06
N HIS A 68 -5.87 20.47 8.31
CA HIS A 68 -6.97 19.60 8.68
C HIS A 68 -7.64 20.03 9.97
N SER A 69 -8.90 19.66 10.12
CA SER A 69 -9.63 19.84 11.37
C SER A 69 -10.48 18.61 11.68
N TYR A 70 -10.78 18.42 12.96
CA TYR A 70 -11.74 17.38 13.39
C TYR A 70 -12.38 17.75 14.73
N CYS A 71 -13.62 17.32 14.88
CA CYS A 71 -14.42 17.52 16.08
C CYS A 71 -15.36 16.35 16.30
N SER A 72 -16.01 16.30 17.48
CA SER A 72 -17.11 15.37 17.71
C SER A 72 -18.32 15.71 16.85
N GLU A 73 -19.07 14.69 16.46
CA GLU A 73 -20.37 14.82 15.76
C GLU A 73 -21.50 14.28 16.65
N GLY A 74 -22.74 14.60 16.34
CA GLY A 74 -23.92 14.13 17.07
C GLY A 74 -23.93 14.55 18.54
N ASN A 75 -23.92 13.61 19.46
CA ASN A 75 -24.01 13.84 20.90
C ASN A 75 -22.75 14.48 21.53
N GLY A 76 -21.80 14.96 20.73
CA GLY A 76 -20.60 15.62 21.19
C GLY A 76 -19.59 14.70 21.90
N PHE A 77 -19.68 13.39 21.65
CA PHE A 77 -18.75 12.43 22.21
C PHE A 77 -17.85 11.82 21.13
N LEU A 78 -16.55 11.99 21.30
CA LEU A 78 -15.54 11.43 20.41
C LEU A 78 -14.35 10.97 21.25
N HIS A 79 -14.12 9.67 21.30
CA HIS A 79 -12.91 9.06 21.86
C HIS A 79 -11.99 8.65 20.72
N THR A 80 -10.78 9.19 20.69
CA THR A 80 -9.80 8.89 19.66
C THR A 80 -8.57 8.18 20.24
N ALA A 81 -7.94 7.35 19.42
CA ALA A 81 -6.56 6.93 19.59
C ALA A 81 -5.72 7.49 18.44
N TRP A 82 -4.46 7.80 18.72
CA TRP A 82 -3.59 8.45 17.75
C TRP A 82 -2.11 8.12 17.98
N CYS A 83 -1.33 8.20 16.92
CA CYS A 83 0.13 8.32 16.99
C CYS A 83 0.64 9.25 15.90
N THR A 84 1.74 9.95 16.18
CA THR A 84 2.39 10.85 15.25
C THR A 84 3.87 10.51 15.12
N PHE A 85 4.42 10.73 13.92
CA PHE A 85 5.82 10.41 13.65
C PHE A 85 6.44 11.34 12.60
N THR A 86 7.76 11.45 12.64
CA THR A 86 8.60 12.14 11.65
C THR A 86 9.69 11.22 11.14
N GLU A 87 10.46 11.66 10.14
CA GLU A 87 11.54 10.91 9.50
C GLU A 87 11.07 9.62 8.77
N GLY A 88 9.79 9.57 8.38
CA GLY A 88 9.18 8.43 7.67
C GLY A 88 8.68 8.76 6.26
N ASP A 89 9.05 9.92 5.70
CA ASP A 89 8.53 10.40 4.41
C ASP A 89 8.75 9.41 3.26
N GLY A 90 9.88 8.73 3.22
CA GLY A 90 10.17 7.71 2.21
C GLY A 90 9.17 6.56 2.23
N LEU A 91 8.84 6.05 3.43
CA LEU A 91 7.86 4.99 3.63
C LEU A 91 6.45 5.48 3.26
N VAL A 92 6.07 6.69 3.69
CA VAL A 92 4.78 7.29 3.35
C VAL A 92 4.63 7.49 1.85
N ASN A 93 5.66 8.01 1.18
CA ASN A 93 5.65 8.20 -0.27
C ASN A 93 5.54 6.87 -1.03
N TYR A 94 6.25 5.84 -0.58
CA TYR A 94 6.13 4.49 -1.13
C TYR A 94 4.72 3.93 -0.98
N SER A 95 4.09 4.11 0.19
CA SER A 95 2.81 3.47 0.53
C SER A 95 1.59 4.16 -0.07
N ILE A 96 1.57 5.49 -0.10
CA ILE A 96 0.37 6.25 -0.55
C ILE A 96 0.66 7.25 -1.68
N GLY A 97 1.88 7.26 -2.23
CA GLY A 97 2.27 8.17 -3.30
C GLY A 97 2.15 9.64 -2.89
N THR A 98 1.44 10.44 -3.70
CA THR A 98 1.23 11.88 -3.47
C THR A 98 -0.04 12.21 -2.67
N LYS A 99 -0.77 11.21 -2.17
CA LYS A 99 -2.00 11.45 -1.42
C LYS A 99 -1.72 12.13 -0.08
N ASN A 100 -2.55 13.08 0.30
CA ASN A 100 -2.46 13.80 1.57
C ASN A 100 -3.03 13.00 2.75
N TYR A 101 -3.94 12.08 2.49
CA TYR A 101 -4.59 11.26 3.52
C TYR A 101 -4.96 9.87 2.99
N LEU A 102 -5.26 8.97 3.93
CA LEU A 102 -5.80 7.64 3.68
C LEU A 102 -6.82 7.30 4.74
N LEU A 103 -8.04 6.89 4.33
CA LEU A 103 -9.04 6.33 5.24
C LEU A 103 -8.76 4.85 5.47
N PHE A 104 -9.00 4.39 6.71
CA PHE A 104 -8.80 2.98 7.05
C PHE A 104 -9.81 2.47 8.08
N LYS A 105 -9.94 1.15 8.15
CA LYS A 105 -10.63 0.46 9.23
C LYS A 105 -9.61 -0.19 10.15
N VAL A 106 -9.83 -0.05 11.44
CA VAL A 106 -8.98 -0.63 12.47
C VAL A 106 -9.31 -2.11 12.61
N THR A 107 -8.34 -2.96 12.33
CA THR A 107 -8.44 -4.40 12.58
C THR A 107 -7.98 -4.73 13.99
N GLU A 108 -8.30 -5.92 14.48
CA GLU A 108 -7.77 -6.42 15.76
C GLU A 108 -6.24 -6.44 15.76
N HIS A 109 -5.63 -6.80 14.64
CA HIS A 109 -4.19 -6.78 14.45
C HIS A 109 -3.61 -5.37 14.66
N ILE A 110 -4.15 -4.34 13.98
CA ILE A 110 -3.70 -2.93 14.16
C ILE A 110 -3.85 -2.48 15.62
N ASN A 111 -4.94 -2.86 16.28
CA ASN A 111 -5.13 -2.52 17.70
C ASN A 111 -4.07 -3.18 18.60
N ASN A 112 -3.70 -4.41 18.34
CA ASN A 112 -2.69 -5.14 19.12
C ASN A 112 -1.30 -4.54 18.91
N GLU A 113 -0.90 -4.28 17.68
CA GLU A 113 0.37 -3.62 17.34
C GLU A 113 0.47 -2.21 17.96
N TYR A 114 -0.62 -1.44 17.91
CA TYR A 114 -0.68 -0.14 18.55
C TYR A 114 -0.51 -0.23 20.09
N LYS A 115 -1.12 -1.21 20.75
CA LYS A 115 -0.95 -1.44 22.19
C LYS A 115 0.50 -1.74 22.52
N MET A 116 1.13 -2.64 21.77
CA MET A 116 2.54 -2.99 21.94
C MET A 116 3.46 -1.78 21.76
N LEU A 117 3.22 -0.97 20.72
CA LEU A 117 3.97 0.27 20.50
C LEU A 117 3.80 1.24 21.66
N ARG A 118 2.57 1.43 22.14
CA ARG A 118 2.25 2.32 23.26
C ARG A 118 2.90 1.87 24.57
N GLU A 119 2.95 0.57 24.83
CA GLU A 119 3.66 -0.02 25.98
C GLU A 119 5.17 0.21 25.85
N THR A 120 5.75 -0.03 24.67
CA THR A 120 7.17 0.22 24.39
C THR A 120 7.53 1.70 24.58
N ALA A 121 6.67 2.62 24.13
CA ALA A 121 6.89 4.05 24.25
C ALA A 121 6.77 4.55 25.72
N ARG A 122 5.94 3.88 26.55
CA ARG A 122 5.76 4.20 27.98
C ARG A 122 6.82 3.56 28.87
N ALA A 123 7.33 2.40 28.48
CA ALA A 123 8.42 1.76 29.18
C ALA A 123 9.66 2.68 29.10
N ASN A 124 10.45 2.73 30.16
CA ASN A 124 11.70 3.51 30.18
C ASN A 124 12.78 2.87 29.28
N THR A 125 12.46 2.78 27.97
CA THR A 125 13.29 2.14 26.95
C THR A 125 14.13 3.15 26.21
N THR A 126 15.13 2.66 25.46
CA THR A 126 15.99 3.55 24.66
C THR A 126 15.24 4.13 23.45
N PRO A 127 15.57 5.36 22.99
CA PRO A 127 14.99 5.95 21.78
C PRO A 127 15.12 5.05 20.55
N PHE A 128 16.18 4.23 20.46
CA PHE A 128 16.36 3.25 19.38
C PHE A 128 15.28 2.17 19.35
N LYS A 129 14.91 1.64 20.52
CA LYS A 129 13.82 0.63 20.62
C LYS A 129 12.47 1.23 20.24
N VAL A 130 12.18 2.45 20.69
CA VAL A 130 10.95 3.15 20.32
C VAL A 130 10.91 3.45 18.82
N SER A 131 12.02 3.91 18.24
CA SER A 131 12.15 4.15 16.79
C SER A 131 11.92 2.87 15.98
N ALA A 132 12.57 1.76 16.37
CA ALA A 132 12.42 0.49 15.69
C ALA A 132 10.99 -0.06 15.77
N ALA A 133 10.37 -0.02 16.95
CA ALA A 133 8.98 -0.46 17.14
C ALA A 133 7.99 0.43 16.38
N GLY A 134 8.19 1.75 16.38
CA GLY A 134 7.35 2.68 15.63
C GLY A 134 7.46 2.49 14.12
N TYR A 135 8.68 2.29 13.61
CA TYR A 135 8.89 2.01 12.19
C TYR A 135 8.24 0.69 11.77
N ALA A 136 8.40 -0.37 12.58
CA ALA A 136 7.77 -1.65 12.33
C ALA A 136 6.24 -1.53 12.31
N PHE A 137 5.65 -0.83 13.29
CA PHE A 137 4.21 -0.54 13.31
C PHE A 137 3.72 0.14 12.04
N VAL A 138 4.43 1.17 11.56
CA VAL A 138 4.00 1.92 10.36
C VAL A 138 4.16 1.09 9.09
N CYS A 139 5.21 0.27 8.97
CA CYS A 139 5.37 -0.68 7.86
C CYS A 139 4.21 -1.68 7.84
N ASP A 140 3.95 -2.32 8.98
CA ASP A 140 2.89 -3.31 9.13
C ASP A 140 1.49 -2.70 8.91
N PHE A 141 1.26 -1.49 9.43
CA PHE A 141 0.04 -0.73 9.20
C PHE A 141 -0.22 -0.55 7.70
N PHE A 142 0.74 0.00 6.94
CA PHE A 142 0.54 0.22 5.52
C PHE A 142 0.41 -1.08 4.73
N GLU A 143 1.15 -2.11 5.10
CA GLU A 143 1.02 -3.44 4.49
C GLU A 143 -0.37 -4.03 4.70
N ASN A 144 -0.91 -3.97 5.92
CA ASN A 144 -2.22 -4.53 6.23
C ASN A 144 -3.38 -3.69 5.68
N ILE A 145 -3.27 -2.36 5.64
CA ILE A 145 -4.30 -1.51 5.04
C ILE A 145 -4.33 -1.60 3.53
N THR A 146 -3.21 -1.76 2.88
CA THR A 146 -3.17 -2.05 1.45
C THR A 146 -3.79 -3.41 1.15
N LYS A 147 -3.67 -4.38 2.07
CA LYS A 147 -4.35 -5.69 1.98
C LYS A 147 -5.86 -5.64 2.27
N THR A 148 -6.34 -4.74 3.15
CA THR A 148 -7.76 -4.67 3.58
C THR A 148 -8.64 -3.75 2.75
N LYS A 149 -8.11 -2.78 2.05
CA LYS A 149 -8.85 -2.17 0.93
C LYS A 149 -8.97 -3.23 -0.12
N ASP A 150 -10.20 -3.50 -0.59
CA ASP A 150 -10.47 -4.27 -1.80
C ASP A 150 -9.27 -4.17 -2.77
N ASP A 151 -8.17 -4.83 -2.42
CA ASP A 151 -6.98 -4.85 -3.25
C ASP A 151 -7.19 -5.90 -4.32
N ILE A 152 -8.33 -5.69 -5.01
CA ILE A 152 -8.67 -6.42 -6.22
C ILE A 152 -7.49 -6.35 -7.19
N LEU A 153 -6.82 -5.19 -7.24
CA LEU A 153 -5.64 -5.02 -8.10
C LEU A 153 -4.46 -5.86 -7.60
N GLY A 154 -4.11 -5.80 -6.31
CA GLY A 154 -3.01 -6.58 -5.74
C GLY A 154 -3.30 -8.08 -5.79
N ARG A 155 -4.49 -8.53 -5.34
CA ARG A 155 -4.89 -9.95 -5.45
C ARG A 155 -4.88 -10.45 -6.89
N THR A 156 -5.31 -9.61 -7.83
CA THR A 156 -5.27 -9.95 -9.26
C THR A 156 -3.82 -10.12 -9.74
N LYS A 157 -2.94 -9.18 -9.39
CA LYS A 157 -1.52 -9.23 -9.77
C LYS A 157 -0.82 -10.42 -9.11
N GLU A 158 -1.01 -10.63 -7.82
CA GLU A 158 -0.44 -11.76 -7.08
C GLU A 158 -0.89 -13.10 -7.68
N TYR A 159 -2.18 -13.24 -8.00
CA TYR A 159 -2.68 -14.43 -8.68
C TYR A 159 -2.02 -14.63 -10.04
N MET A 160 -1.89 -13.56 -10.84
CA MET A 160 -1.22 -13.63 -12.14
C MET A 160 0.26 -14.00 -12.00
N GLU A 161 1.00 -13.40 -11.08
CA GLU A 161 2.42 -13.68 -10.84
C GLU A 161 2.65 -15.13 -10.46
N ASN A 162 1.85 -15.66 -9.53
CA ASN A 162 1.94 -17.04 -9.06
C ASN A 162 1.58 -18.06 -10.16
N ASN A 163 0.63 -17.73 -11.03
CA ASN A 163 0.06 -18.64 -12.00
C ASN A 163 0.40 -18.31 -13.47
N CYS A 164 1.24 -17.30 -13.76
CA CYS A 164 1.53 -16.82 -15.11
C CYS A 164 2.04 -17.90 -16.08
N HIS A 165 2.56 -19.02 -15.56
CA HIS A 165 3.03 -20.18 -16.32
C HIS A 165 1.90 -21.07 -16.83
N MET A 166 0.67 -20.86 -16.33
CA MET A 166 -0.52 -21.60 -16.73
C MET A 166 -1.37 -20.81 -17.75
N PRO A 167 -2.27 -21.46 -18.49
CA PRO A 167 -3.22 -20.79 -19.40
C PRO A 167 -4.33 -20.08 -18.59
N ILE A 168 -4.00 -18.94 -17.98
CA ILE A 168 -4.96 -18.14 -17.22
C ILE A 168 -5.91 -17.43 -18.18
N THR A 169 -7.19 -17.54 -17.91
CA THR A 169 -8.28 -16.82 -18.56
C THR A 169 -8.76 -15.64 -17.72
N LEU A 170 -9.54 -14.74 -18.32
CA LEU A 170 -10.18 -13.66 -17.58
C LEU A 170 -11.19 -14.20 -16.54
N ASP A 171 -11.82 -15.33 -16.82
CA ASP A 171 -12.79 -15.96 -15.90
C ASP A 171 -12.10 -16.53 -14.65
N ASP A 172 -10.90 -17.05 -14.76
CA ASP A 172 -10.10 -17.47 -13.60
C ASP A 172 -9.85 -16.27 -12.66
N ILE A 173 -9.56 -15.12 -13.23
CA ILE A 173 -9.32 -13.89 -12.46
C ILE A 173 -10.63 -13.34 -11.86
N VAL A 174 -11.73 -13.44 -12.57
CA VAL A 174 -13.09 -13.12 -12.07
C VAL A 174 -13.39 -13.96 -10.82
N ASN A 175 -13.13 -15.25 -10.85
CA ASN A 175 -13.36 -16.15 -9.72
C ASN A 175 -12.52 -15.79 -8.49
N VAL A 176 -11.28 -15.35 -8.67
CA VAL A 176 -10.39 -14.92 -7.58
C VAL A 176 -10.83 -13.61 -6.96
N THR A 177 -11.36 -12.70 -7.77
CA THR A 177 -11.72 -11.35 -7.31
C THR A 177 -13.16 -11.25 -6.78
N GLY A 178 -14.04 -12.17 -7.17
CA GLY A 178 -15.47 -12.13 -6.86
C GLY A 178 -16.24 -11.01 -7.58
N LEU A 179 -15.60 -10.32 -8.54
CA LEU A 179 -16.25 -9.31 -9.37
C LEU A 179 -16.77 -9.93 -10.66
N ASP A 180 -17.84 -9.36 -11.23
CA ASP A 180 -18.17 -9.69 -12.62
C ASP A 180 -17.12 -9.14 -13.59
N ARG A 181 -17.07 -9.74 -14.79
CA ARG A 181 -16.07 -9.43 -15.83
C ARG A 181 -16.00 -7.92 -16.17
N TYR A 182 -17.16 -7.26 -16.29
CA TYR A 182 -17.22 -5.84 -16.65
C TYR A 182 -16.66 -4.95 -15.53
N LYS A 183 -17.07 -5.22 -14.28
CA LYS A 183 -16.58 -4.48 -13.11
C LYS A 183 -15.08 -4.67 -12.92
N LEU A 184 -14.58 -5.90 -13.08
CA LEU A 184 -13.15 -6.20 -12.99
C LEU A 184 -12.35 -5.42 -14.05
N CYS A 185 -12.73 -5.49 -15.31
CA CYS A 185 -12.02 -4.80 -16.39
C CYS A 185 -12.00 -3.28 -16.20
N ARG A 186 -13.15 -2.69 -15.80
CA ARG A 186 -13.27 -1.25 -15.55
C ARG A 186 -12.46 -0.83 -14.33
N TYR A 187 -12.54 -1.60 -13.24
CA TYR A 187 -11.77 -1.34 -12.03
C TYR A 187 -10.27 -1.42 -12.31
N PHE A 188 -9.84 -2.47 -12.99
CA PHE A 188 -8.44 -2.73 -13.29
C PHE A 188 -7.83 -1.62 -14.14
N LYS A 189 -8.49 -1.24 -15.24
CA LYS A 189 -8.07 -0.09 -16.08
C LYS A 189 -7.93 1.18 -15.27
N LYS A 190 -8.96 1.54 -14.47
CA LYS A 190 -8.98 2.76 -13.66
C LYS A 190 -7.81 2.84 -12.67
N ASN A 191 -7.38 1.70 -12.11
CA ASN A 191 -6.40 1.65 -11.02
C ASN A 191 -5.02 1.14 -11.46
N ASN A 192 -4.83 0.80 -12.75
CA ASN A 192 -3.58 0.26 -13.30
C ASN A 192 -3.11 1.00 -14.56
N ASN A 193 -3.09 2.34 -14.52
CA ASN A 193 -2.58 3.21 -15.60
C ASN A 193 -3.19 2.86 -16.97
N ASP A 194 -4.51 2.69 -17.05
CA ASP A 194 -5.26 2.31 -18.25
C ASP A 194 -4.90 0.95 -18.88
N LYS A 195 -4.05 0.17 -18.26
CA LYS A 195 -3.74 -1.19 -18.73
C LYS A 195 -4.91 -2.13 -18.52
N SER A 196 -5.14 -3.01 -19.49
CA SER A 196 -6.09 -4.11 -19.32
C SER A 196 -5.51 -5.23 -18.43
N VAL A 197 -6.40 -6.08 -17.91
CA VAL A 197 -6.04 -7.28 -17.14
C VAL A 197 -5.09 -8.18 -17.92
N MET A 198 -5.37 -8.41 -19.21
CA MET A 198 -4.57 -9.31 -20.06
C MET A 198 -3.24 -8.67 -20.51
N ASP A 199 -3.17 -7.33 -20.64
CA ASP A 199 -1.91 -6.64 -20.91
C ASP A 199 -0.97 -6.73 -19.70
N GLU A 200 -1.50 -6.66 -18.49
CA GLU A 200 -0.71 -6.85 -17.28
C GLU A 200 -0.18 -8.29 -17.17
N LEU A 201 -1.00 -9.31 -17.44
CA LEU A 201 -0.56 -10.70 -17.49
C LEU A 201 0.56 -10.89 -18.52
N LEU A 202 0.42 -10.27 -19.70
CA LEU A 202 1.47 -10.28 -20.72
C LEU A 202 2.77 -9.66 -20.20
N ASP A 203 2.71 -8.51 -19.53
CA ASP A 203 3.90 -7.85 -18.99
C ASP A 203 4.60 -8.70 -17.92
N ILE A 204 3.83 -9.38 -17.07
CA ILE A 204 4.34 -10.35 -16.07
C ILE A 204 5.07 -11.50 -16.78
N ARG A 205 4.45 -12.11 -17.79
CA ARG A 205 5.06 -13.20 -18.58
C ARG A 205 6.34 -12.77 -19.28
N ILE A 206 6.35 -11.60 -19.90
CA ILE A 206 7.55 -11.02 -20.55
C ILE A 206 8.65 -10.74 -19.52
N SER A 207 8.32 -10.23 -18.36
CA SER A 207 9.28 -9.97 -17.28
C SER A 207 9.92 -11.26 -16.78
N LYS A 208 9.14 -12.33 -16.61
CA LYS A 208 9.64 -13.68 -16.29
C LYS A 208 10.53 -14.22 -17.41
N ALA A 209 10.14 -14.05 -18.67
CA ALA A 209 10.93 -14.49 -19.82
C ALA A 209 12.28 -13.77 -19.90
N LYS A 210 12.32 -12.44 -19.68
CA LYS A 210 13.58 -11.67 -19.60
C LYS A 210 14.54 -12.24 -18.57
N ARG A 211 14.02 -12.62 -17.41
CA ARG A 211 14.82 -13.22 -16.32
C ARG A 211 15.36 -14.59 -16.73
N LEU A 212 14.51 -15.46 -17.30
CA LEU A 212 14.95 -16.79 -17.75
C LEU A 212 15.94 -16.70 -18.91
N LEU A 213 15.70 -15.83 -19.91
CA LEU A 213 16.65 -15.61 -21.00
C LEU A 213 18.03 -15.16 -20.51
N ARG A 214 18.09 -14.46 -19.39
CA ARG A 214 19.32 -13.90 -18.82
C ARG A 214 20.08 -14.88 -17.95
N TYR A 215 19.37 -15.73 -17.19
CA TYR A 215 19.94 -16.50 -16.11
C TYR A 215 19.79 -18.02 -16.26
N SER A 216 19.13 -18.51 -17.32
CA SER A 216 19.03 -19.94 -17.60
C SER A 216 19.66 -20.30 -18.94
N SER A 217 20.02 -21.58 -19.10
CA SER A 217 20.50 -22.18 -20.34
C SER A 217 19.38 -22.74 -21.22
N GLU A 218 18.13 -22.64 -20.77
CA GLU A 218 16.97 -23.17 -21.49
C GLU A 218 16.81 -22.53 -22.86
N ASN A 219 16.36 -23.30 -23.85
CA ASN A 219 16.09 -22.77 -25.18
C ASN A 219 14.88 -21.82 -25.19
N VAL A 220 14.73 -21.01 -26.24
CA VAL A 220 13.68 -20.00 -26.34
C VAL A 220 12.28 -20.61 -26.32
N GLU A 221 12.12 -21.80 -26.90
CA GLU A 221 10.85 -22.50 -26.96
C GLU A 221 10.42 -22.99 -25.58
N THR A 222 11.34 -23.61 -24.83
CA THR A 222 11.11 -24.01 -23.45
C THR A 222 10.75 -22.80 -22.56
N ILE A 223 11.46 -21.70 -22.72
CA ILE A 223 11.17 -20.47 -21.96
C ILE A 223 9.76 -19.94 -22.29
N ALA A 224 9.33 -19.98 -23.54
CA ALA A 224 7.98 -19.59 -23.93
C ALA A 224 6.92 -20.40 -23.14
N ILE A 225 7.07 -21.73 -23.10
CA ILE A 225 6.18 -22.63 -22.36
C ILE A 225 6.24 -22.34 -20.85
N MET A 226 7.43 -22.19 -20.27
CA MET A 226 7.62 -21.90 -18.84
C MET A 226 7.00 -20.54 -18.41
N CYS A 227 6.82 -19.64 -19.38
CA CYS A 227 6.16 -18.35 -19.17
C CYS A 227 4.66 -18.38 -19.50
N GLY A 228 4.07 -19.52 -19.86
CA GLY A 228 2.65 -19.68 -20.11
C GLY A 228 2.19 -19.19 -21.49
N PHE A 229 3.08 -19.16 -22.47
CA PHE A 229 2.69 -18.89 -23.85
C PHE A 229 2.32 -20.21 -24.56
N GLU A 230 1.19 -20.19 -25.27
CA GLU A 230 0.68 -21.36 -26.00
C GLU A 230 1.57 -21.74 -27.20
N SER A 231 2.23 -20.75 -27.80
CA SER A 231 3.16 -21.02 -28.91
C SER A 231 4.43 -20.15 -28.84
N PRO A 232 5.59 -20.72 -29.21
CA PRO A 232 6.86 -19.99 -29.31
C PRO A 232 6.81 -18.83 -30.31
N SER A 233 6.03 -18.97 -31.40
CA SER A 233 5.87 -17.93 -32.41
C SER A 233 5.13 -16.72 -31.84
N TYR A 234 4.02 -16.93 -31.13
CA TYR A 234 3.28 -15.88 -30.45
C TYR A 234 4.14 -15.20 -29.36
N PHE A 235 4.87 -16.00 -28.57
CA PHE A 235 5.84 -15.47 -27.61
C PHE A 235 6.86 -14.53 -28.27
N SER A 236 7.50 -14.99 -29.35
CA SER A 236 8.54 -14.20 -30.04
C SER A 236 8.00 -12.88 -30.59
N LEU A 237 6.77 -12.89 -31.14
CA LEU A 237 6.08 -11.69 -31.60
C LEU A 237 5.85 -10.69 -30.45
N ARG A 238 5.20 -11.15 -29.37
CA ARG A 238 4.86 -10.30 -28.21
C ARG A 238 6.10 -9.81 -27.48
N PHE A 239 7.14 -10.65 -27.41
CA PHE A 239 8.41 -10.25 -26.80
C PHE A 239 9.08 -9.12 -27.61
N ARG A 240 9.08 -9.24 -28.96
CA ARG A 240 9.63 -8.18 -29.83
C ARG A 240 8.85 -6.87 -29.71
N GLU A 241 7.53 -6.91 -29.65
CA GLU A 241 6.69 -5.72 -29.43
C GLU A 241 7.03 -5.01 -28.11
N LYS A 242 7.23 -5.77 -27.03
CA LYS A 242 7.50 -5.22 -25.70
C LYS A 242 8.96 -4.84 -25.45
N CYS A 243 9.91 -5.46 -26.15
CA CYS A 243 11.35 -5.32 -25.87
C CYS A 243 12.14 -4.70 -27.04
N SER A 244 11.49 -4.44 -28.18
CA SER A 244 12.12 -3.94 -29.43
C SER A 244 13.28 -4.80 -29.94
N CYS A 245 13.31 -6.08 -29.55
CA CYS A 245 14.25 -7.09 -30.06
C CYS A 245 13.70 -8.49 -29.84
N SER A 246 14.21 -9.49 -30.60
CA SER A 246 13.81 -10.88 -30.42
C SER A 246 14.34 -11.46 -29.09
N PRO A 247 13.74 -12.55 -28.58
CA PRO A 247 14.24 -13.27 -27.40
C PRO A 247 15.71 -13.70 -27.55
N THR A 248 16.10 -14.18 -28.73
CA THR A 248 17.48 -14.60 -29.03
C THR A 248 18.44 -13.42 -29.01
N GLU A 249 18.10 -12.29 -29.64
CA GLU A 249 18.89 -11.07 -29.58
C GLU A 249 19.00 -10.53 -28.15
N TYR A 250 17.92 -10.61 -27.36
CA TYR A 250 17.93 -10.18 -25.96
C TYR A 250 18.89 -11.00 -25.11
N ARG A 251 18.93 -12.32 -25.31
CA ARG A 251 19.90 -13.23 -24.69
C ARG A 251 21.33 -12.87 -25.03
N ASN A 252 21.61 -12.63 -26.32
CA ASN A 252 22.96 -12.42 -26.85
C ASN A 252 23.54 -11.04 -26.53
N ARG A 253 22.75 -10.03 -26.21
CA ARG A 253 23.23 -8.68 -25.82
C ARG A 253 24.09 -8.65 -24.55
N ARG A 254 24.29 -9.77 -23.87
CA ARG A 254 25.08 -9.89 -22.63
C ARG A 254 26.20 -10.95 -22.68
N ARG A 255 26.49 -11.48 -23.85
CA ARG A 255 27.76 -12.18 -24.11
C ARG A 255 28.71 -11.20 -24.80
#